data_7a0082b6bb607ca0a59a7c14045adcc6
#
_entry.id   7a0082b6bb607ca0a59a7c14045adcc6
#
_cell.length_a   1.000
_cell.length_b   1.000
_cell.length_c   1.000
_cell.angle_alpha   90.00
_cell.angle_beta   90.00
_cell.angle_gamma   90.00
#
_symmetry.space_group_name_H-M   'P 1'
#
loop_
_entity.id
_entity.type
_entity.pdbx_description
1 polymer ?
#
loop_
_entity_poly.entity_id
_entity_poly.type
_entity_poly.pdbx_seq_one_letter_code
_entity_poly.pdbx_strand_id
1 'polypeptide(L)'
;MPLLDIRNLTIEFKTGDEWVKAVDRVSMTLTEGEIRGLVGESGSGKSLIAKAICGVNKDNWRVTADRMRFDDIDLLRLSARERRKLVGHNVSMIFQEPQSCLDPSERVGRQLMQNIPAWTYKGRWWQRFGWRKRRAIELLHRVGIKDHKDAMRSFPYELTEGECQKVMIAIALANQPRLLIADEPTNSMEPTTQAQIFRLLTRLNQNSNTTILLISHDLQMLSQWADKINVLYCGQTVETAPSKELVTMPHHPYTQ
;
A
#
# COMPACT_ATOMS: atom_id res chain seq x y z
N MET A 1 -2.07 9.51 -19.09
CA MET A 1 -3.29 9.53 -18.25
C MET A 1 -2.90 9.16 -16.81
N PRO A 2 -3.56 9.69 -15.78
CA PRO A 2 -3.27 9.27 -14.41
C PRO A 2 -3.69 7.82 -14.19
N LEU A 3 -2.90 7.06 -13.43
CA LEU A 3 -3.24 5.71 -13.01
C LEU A 3 -4.36 5.72 -11.96
N LEU A 4 -4.30 6.69 -11.03
CA LEU A 4 -5.36 6.93 -10.03
C LEU A 4 -5.76 8.40 -10.08
N ASP A 5 -7.07 8.68 -10.24
CA ASP A 5 -7.65 10.03 -10.23
C ASP A 5 -8.79 10.08 -9.21
N ILE A 6 -8.56 10.80 -8.12
CA ILE A 6 -9.53 11.03 -7.04
C ILE A 6 -9.84 12.51 -6.99
N ARG A 7 -11.14 12.87 -6.99
CA ARG A 7 -11.62 14.25 -6.86
C ARG A 7 -12.73 14.33 -5.83
N ASN A 8 -12.56 15.25 -4.89
CA ASN A 8 -13.51 15.56 -3.83
C ASN A 8 -13.98 14.33 -3.05
N LEU A 9 -13.04 13.42 -2.70
CA LEU A 9 -13.33 12.24 -1.90
C LEU A 9 -13.75 12.65 -0.49
N THR A 10 -14.92 12.21 -0.08
CA THR A 10 -15.46 12.39 1.27
C THR A 10 -15.76 11.03 1.88
N ILE A 11 -15.30 10.83 3.12
CA ILE A 11 -15.55 9.62 3.90
C ILE A 11 -16.19 10.03 5.21
N GLU A 12 -17.38 9.49 5.47
CA GLU A 12 -18.18 9.77 6.66
C GLU A 12 -18.42 8.49 7.45
N PHE A 13 -18.50 8.64 8.78
CA PHE A 13 -18.87 7.58 9.70
C PHE A 13 -20.20 7.90 10.36
N LYS A 14 -21.03 6.87 10.52
CA LYS A 14 -22.25 6.98 11.30
C LYS A 14 -21.91 6.86 12.79
N THR A 15 -22.18 7.93 13.55
CA THR A 15 -22.01 7.99 15.01
C THR A 15 -23.36 8.31 15.63
N GLY A 16 -24.03 7.30 16.19
CA GLY A 16 -25.45 7.43 16.55
C GLY A 16 -26.32 7.69 15.33
N ASP A 17 -27.05 8.80 15.31
CA ASP A 17 -27.90 9.21 14.19
C ASP A 17 -27.22 10.20 13.23
N GLU A 18 -26.01 10.66 13.53
CA GLU A 18 -25.30 11.65 12.74
C GLU A 18 -24.19 11.03 11.88
N TRP A 19 -23.89 11.69 10.76
CA TRP A 19 -22.76 11.37 9.90
C TRP A 19 -21.62 12.37 10.13
N VAL A 20 -20.48 11.88 10.59
CA VAL A 20 -19.28 12.68 10.88
C VAL A 20 -18.27 12.46 9.77
N LYS A 21 -17.80 13.56 9.17
CA LYS A 21 -16.76 13.51 8.13
C LYS A 21 -15.38 13.24 8.76
N ALA A 22 -14.73 12.18 8.33
CA ALA A 22 -13.33 11.89 8.66
C ALA A 22 -12.38 12.28 7.52
N VAL A 23 -12.88 12.31 6.28
CA VAL A 23 -12.19 12.84 5.11
C VAL A 23 -13.16 13.75 4.38
N ASP A 24 -12.75 14.98 4.06
CA ASP A 24 -13.60 16.00 3.44
C ASP A 24 -12.96 16.55 2.16
N ARG A 25 -13.53 16.20 1.01
CA ARG A 25 -13.17 16.66 -0.35
C ARG A 25 -11.69 16.56 -0.71
N VAL A 26 -11.07 15.47 -0.35
CA VAL A 26 -9.67 15.19 -0.72
C VAL A 26 -9.56 14.87 -2.21
N SER A 27 -8.61 15.51 -2.88
CA SER A 27 -8.29 15.29 -4.29
C SER A 27 -6.83 14.87 -4.45
N MET A 28 -6.57 13.83 -5.24
CA MET A 28 -5.23 13.29 -5.48
C MET A 28 -5.17 12.59 -6.83
N THR A 29 -4.08 12.81 -7.56
CA THR A 29 -3.82 12.16 -8.86
C THR A 29 -2.45 11.51 -8.83
N LEU A 30 -2.36 10.23 -9.18
CA LEU A 30 -1.09 9.51 -9.32
C LEU A 30 -0.85 9.16 -10.77
N THR A 31 0.35 9.45 -11.26
CA THR A 31 0.83 8.99 -12.57
C THR A 31 1.49 7.61 -12.46
N GLU A 32 1.53 6.88 -13.57
CA GLU A 32 2.15 5.55 -13.58
C GLU A 32 3.66 5.67 -13.31
N GLY A 33 4.18 4.81 -12.42
CA GLY A 33 5.58 4.82 -12.01
C GLY A 33 5.95 5.90 -10.97
N GLU A 34 4.99 6.72 -10.52
CA GLU A 34 5.22 7.75 -9.50
C GLU A 34 5.24 7.14 -8.09
N ILE A 35 6.09 7.68 -7.21
CA ILE A 35 6.01 7.47 -5.76
C ILE A 35 5.34 8.70 -5.16
N ARG A 36 4.07 8.57 -4.76
CA ARG A 36 3.29 9.63 -4.12
C ARG A 36 3.30 9.47 -2.61
N GLY A 37 3.72 10.51 -1.88
CA GLY A 37 3.60 10.60 -0.43
C GLY A 37 2.22 11.12 -0.01
N LEU A 38 1.67 10.56 1.06
CA LEU A 38 0.52 11.08 1.78
C LEU A 38 0.89 11.22 3.25
N VAL A 39 1.08 12.44 3.73
CA VAL A 39 1.55 12.74 5.08
C VAL A 39 0.47 13.45 5.91
N GLY A 40 0.53 13.30 7.22
CA GLY A 40 -0.34 13.98 8.17
C GLY A 40 -0.33 13.28 9.53
N GLU A 41 -0.88 13.90 10.55
CA GLU A 41 -0.98 13.33 11.91
C GLU A 41 -1.80 12.03 11.95
N SER A 42 -1.61 11.27 13.03
CA SER A 42 -2.48 10.12 13.31
C SER A 42 -3.94 10.58 13.40
N GLY A 43 -4.85 9.84 12.77
CA GLY A 43 -6.26 10.23 12.71
C GLY A 43 -6.63 11.25 11.61
N SER A 44 -5.69 11.77 10.82
CA SER A 44 -5.99 12.71 9.73
C SER A 44 -6.75 12.12 8.54
N GLY A 45 -6.96 10.79 8.48
CA GLY A 45 -7.74 10.12 7.44
C GLY A 45 -6.93 9.37 6.37
N LYS A 46 -5.58 9.35 6.45
CA LYS A 46 -4.70 8.70 5.46
C LYS A 46 -5.06 7.24 5.17
N SER A 47 -5.11 6.41 6.20
CA SER A 47 -5.45 4.99 6.08
C SER A 47 -6.89 4.76 5.62
N LEU A 48 -7.80 5.72 5.86
CA LEU A 48 -9.17 5.66 5.34
C LEU A 48 -9.21 5.85 3.83
N ILE A 49 -8.40 6.76 3.30
CA ILE A 49 -8.24 6.97 1.85
C ILE A 49 -7.71 5.68 1.21
N ALA A 50 -6.67 5.07 1.79
CA ALA A 50 -6.12 3.79 1.31
C ALA A 50 -7.18 2.68 1.30
N LYS A 51 -7.93 2.53 2.39
CA LYS A 51 -9.03 1.56 2.50
C LYS A 51 -10.14 1.82 1.49
N ALA A 52 -10.51 3.09 1.26
CA ALA A 52 -11.51 3.46 0.27
C ALA A 52 -11.03 3.12 -1.16
N ILE A 53 -9.77 3.34 -1.50
CA ILE A 53 -9.16 2.91 -2.78
C ILE A 53 -9.28 1.38 -2.94
N CYS A 54 -8.98 0.61 -1.90
CA CYS A 54 -9.11 -0.84 -1.89
C CYS A 54 -10.56 -1.35 -1.83
N GLY A 55 -11.54 -0.48 -1.62
CA GLY A 55 -12.96 -0.86 -1.51
C GLY A 55 -13.30 -1.56 -0.21
N VAL A 56 -12.55 -1.29 0.85
CA VAL A 56 -12.88 -1.73 2.20
C VAL A 56 -13.96 -0.80 2.74
N ASN A 57 -15.20 -1.25 2.72
CA ASN A 57 -16.34 -0.53 3.27
C ASN A 57 -16.90 -1.31 4.47
N LYS A 58 -17.35 -0.56 5.48
CA LYS A 58 -18.12 -1.10 6.59
C LYS A 58 -19.55 -0.53 6.51
N ASP A 59 -20.53 -1.17 7.12
CA ASP A 59 -21.93 -0.75 7.08
C ASP A 59 -22.18 0.65 7.65
N ASN A 60 -21.29 1.11 8.54
CA ASN A 60 -21.33 2.44 9.11
C ASN A 60 -20.44 3.46 8.38
N TRP A 61 -19.99 3.16 7.15
CA TRP A 61 -19.18 4.06 6.32
C TRP A 61 -19.95 4.51 5.10
N ARG A 62 -19.82 5.79 4.77
CA ARG A 62 -20.26 6.35 3.49
C ARG A 62 -19.06 6.95 2.76
N VAL A 63 -18.81 6.49 1.54
CA VAL A 63 -17.72 6.97 0.68
C VAL A 63 -18.35 7.60 -0.55
N THR A 64 -18.08 8.88 -0.79
CA THR A 64 -18.55 9.65 -1.94
C THR A 64 -17.38 10.40 -2.57
N ALA A 65 -17.41 10.61 -3.87
CA ALA A 65 -16.46 11.44 -4.60
C ALA A 65 -17.09 11.90 -5.94
N ASP A 66 -16.64 13.03 -6.46
CA ASP A 66 -17.02 13.47 -7.82
C ASP A 66 -16.37 12.55 -8.87
N ARG A 67 -15.18 12.06 -8.55
CA ARG A 67 -14.46 11.08 -9.37
C ARG A 67 -13.55 10.21 -8.48
N MET A 68 -13.56 8.92 -8.74
CA MET A 68 -12.62 7.97 -8.15
C MET A 68 -12.33 6.86 -9.17
N ARG A 69 -11.28 7.05 -9.96
CA ARG A 69 -10.94 6.15 -11.09
C ARG A 69 -9.56 5.55 -10.90
N PHE A 70 -9.47 4.27 -11.23
CA PHE A 70 -8.21 3.59 -11.42
C PHE A 70 -8.10 3.26 -12.92
N ASP A 71 -7.18 3.91 -13.60
CA ASP A 71 -7.12 3.88 -15.06
C ASP A 71 -8.48 4.36 -15.64
N ASP A 72 -9.10 3.56 -16.51
CA ASP A 72 -10.44 3.86 -17.05
C ASP A 72 -11.60 3.33 -16.20
N ILE A 73 -11.31 2.66 -15.08
CA ILE A 73 -12.30 1.99 -14.24
C ILE A 73 -12.81 2.94 -13.15
N ASP A 74 -14.12 3.20 -13.12
CA ASP A 74 -14.78 3.95 -12.04
C ASP A 74 -14.92 3.07 -10.79
N LEU A 75 -14.14 3.39 -9.76
CA LEU A 75 -14.08 2.61 -8.54
C LEU A 75 -15.40 2.65 -7.73
N LEU A 76 -16.17 3.73 -7.81
CA LEU A 76 -17.43 3.87 -7.05
C LEU A 76 -18.55 2.99 -7.62
N ARG A 77 -18.46 2.64 -8.91
CA ARG A 77 -19.48 1.83 -9.59
C ARG A 77 -19.22 0.33 -9.54
N LEU A 78 -18.06 -0.08 -9.06
CA LEU A 78 -17.72 -1.51 -8.97
C LEU A 78 -18.52 -2.20 -7.87
N SER A 79 -19.05 -3.38 -8.19
CA SER A 79 -19.55 -4.31 -7.19
C SER A 79 -18.41 -4.79 -6.28
N ALA A 80 -18.74 -5.29 -5.09
CA ALA A 80 -17.74 -5.82 -4.15
C ALA A 80 -16.88 -6.96 -4.76
N ARG A 81 -17.46 -7.75 -5.68
CA ARG A 81 -16.74 -8.82 -6.39
C ARG A 81 -15.74 -8.27 -7.39
N GLU A 82 -16.14 -7.29 -8.19
CA GLU A 82 -15.26 -6.63 -9.16
C GLU A 82 -14.14 -5.86 -8.48
N ARG A 83 -14.44 -5.17 -7.38
CA ARG A 83 -13.45 -4.46 -6.58
C ARG A 83 -12.40 -5.44 -6.01
N ARG A 84 -12.82 -6.56 -5.43
CA ARG A 84 -11.89 -7.60 -4.96
C ARG A 84 -11.01 -8.15 -6.07
N LYS A 85 -11.55 -8.31 -7.27
CA LYS A 85 -10.76 -8.75 -8.44
C LYS A 85 -9.73 -7.70 -8.86
N LEU A 86 -10.11 -6.42 -8.90
CA LEU A 86 -9.20 -5.32 -9.21
C LEU A 86 -8.07 -5.23 -8.18
N VAL A 87 -8.41 -5.22 -6.88
CA VAL A 87 -7.43 -5.20 -5.77
C VAL A 87 -6.54 -6.44 -5.81
N GLY A 88 -7.08 -7.62 -6.10
CA GLY A 88 -6.29 -8.84 -6.22
C GLY A 88 -5.34 -8.92 -7.42
N HIS A 89 -5.48 -8.04 -8.43
CA HIS A 89 -4.67 -8.10 -9.66
C HIS A 89 -3.82 -6.83 -9.88
N ASN A 90 -4.39 -5.66 -9.65
CA ASN A 90 -3.77 -4.39 -10.06
C ASN A 90 -3.37 -3.50 -8.89
N VAL A 91 -4.02 -3.67 -7.74
CA VAL A 91 -3.75 -2.89 -6.52
C VAL A 91 -3.37 -3.86 -5.41
N SER A 92 -2.30 -3.59 -4.71
CA SER A 92 -1.93 -4.31 -3.48
C SER A 92 -1.72 -3.32 -2.35
N MET A 93 -1.96 -3.76 -1.11
CA MET A 93 -1.80 -2.93 0.08
C MET A 93 -0.91 -3.65 1.09
N ILE A 94 0.04 -2.91 1.65
CA ILE A 94 0.86 -3.29 2.79
C ILE A 94 0.29 -2.54 3.98
N PHE A 95 -0.06 -3.28 5.03
CA PHE A 95 -0.66 -2.74 6.25
C PHE A 95 0.41 -2.38 7.28
N GLN A 96 0.02 -1.57 8.27
CA GLN A 96 0.88 -0.99 9.28
C GLN A 96 1.58 -2.04 10.19
N GLU A 97 0.93 -3.16 10.50
CA GLU A 97 1.45 -4.17 11.42
C GLU A 97 1.67 -5.51 10.70
N PRO A 98 2.91 -5.80 10.23
CA PRO A 98 3.18 -6.99 9.42
C PRO A 98 2.90 -8.30 10.15
N GLN A 99 3.19 -8.37 11.46
CA GLN A 99 2.97 -9.59 12.24
C GLN A 99 1.48 -9.91 12.43
N SER A 100 0.64 -8.88 12.59
CA SER A 100 -0.82 -9.04 12.72
C SER A 100 -1.50 -9.47 11.42
N CYS A 101 -0.85 -9.22 10.28
CA CYS A 101 -1.38 -9.55 8.95
C CYS A 101 -1.00 -10.95 8.46
N LEU A 102 -0.01 -11.57 9.09
CA LEU A 102 0.40 -12.95 8.81
C LEU A 102 -0.31 -13.90 9.77
N ASP A 103 -0.75 -15.05 9.26
CA ASP A 103 -1.33 -16.10 10.11
C ASP A 103 -0.22 -16.73 10.97
N PRO A 104 -0.26 -16.60 12.32
CA PRO A 104 0.77 -17.13 13.19
C PRO A 104 0.79 -18.67 13.21
N SER A 105 -0.28 -19.34 12.79
CA SER A 105 -0.40 -20.80 12.77
C SER A 105 0.12 -21.43 11.47
N GLU A 106 0.38 -20.62 10.43
CA GLU A 106 0.87 -21.09 9.13
C GLU A 106 2.30 -20.62 8.85
N ARG A 107 3.09 -21.50 8.21
CA ARG A 107 4.44 -21.15 7.76
C ARG A 107 4.40 -20.08 6.69
N VAL A 108 5.34 -19.15 6.75
CA VAL A 108 5.48 -18.01 5.80
C VAL A 108 5.48 -18.48 4.33
N GLY A 109 6.22 -19.55 4.03
CA GLY A 109 6.26 -20.07 2.67
C GLY A 109 4.92 -20.56 2.15
N ARG A 110 4.05 -21.11 3.02
CA ARG A 110 2.71 -21.54 2.63
C ARG A 110 1.83 -20.33 2.33
N GLN A 111 1.83 -19.34 3.22
CA GLN A 111 1.10 -18.09 3.03
C GLN A 111 1.52 -17.36 1.75
N LEU A 112 2.83 -17.26 1.49
CA LEU A 112 3.33 -16.66 0.26
C LEU A 112 2.90 -17.44 -0.99
N MET A 113 3.01 -18.78 -0.98
CA MET A 113 2.59 -19.62 -2.11
C MET A 113 1.08 -19.54 -2.39
N GLN A 114 0.24 -19.37 -1.37
CA GLN A 114 -1.22 -19.20 -1.52
C GLN A 114 -1.55 -17.90 -2.26
N ASN A 115 -0.78 -16.84 -2.02
CA ASN A 115 -0.94 -15.53 -2.64
C ASN A 115 -0.39 -15.45 -4.08
N ILE A 116 0.39 -16.44 -4.54
CA ILE A 116 0.86 -16.46 -5.94
C ILE A 116 -0.30 -16.87 -6.86
N PRO A 117 -0.70 -16.00 -7.81
CA PRO A 117 -1.88 -16.21 -8.63
C PRO A 117 -1.73 -17.44 -9.52
N ALA A 118 -2.81 -18.23 -9.58
CA ALA A 118 -2.82 -19.44 -10.40
C ALA A 118 -2.75 -19.16 -11.90
N TRP A 119 -3.28 -18.03 -12.33
CA TRP A 119 -3.35 -17.63 -13.75
C TRP A 119 -1.99 -17.24 -14.34
N THR A 120 -0.99 -16.95 -13.52
CA THR A 120 0.37 -16.67 -13.98
C THR A 120 1.13 -17.95 -14.40
N TYR A 121 0.58 -19.12 -14.07
CA TYR A 121 1.19 -20.39 -14.42
C TYR A 121 0.66 -20.96 -15.74
N LYS A 122 1.57 -21.17 -16.71
CA LYS A 122 1.25 -21.68 -18.06
C LYS A 122 1.65 -23.16 -18.29
N GLY A 123 2.04 -23.88 -17.22
CA GLY A 123 2.51 -25.25 -17.33
C GLY A 123 1.46 -26.31 -16.95
N ARG A 124 1.89 -27.59 -16.86
CA ARG A 124 1.03 -28.71 -16.50
C ARG A 124 0.63 -28.67 -15.02
N TRP A 125 -0.62 -28.94 -14.69
CA TRP A 125 -1.21 -28.77 -13.34
C TRP A 125 -0.40 -29.43 -12.20
N TRP A 126 0.24 -30.61 -12.44
CA TRP A 126 1.05 -31.31 -11.43
C TRP A 126 2.41 -30.65 -11.15
N GLN A 127 2.89 -29.77 -12.01
CA GLN A 127 4.12 -29.00 -11.80
C GLN A 127 3.86 -27.68 -11.06
N ARG A 128 2.59 -27.30 -10.88
CA ARG A 128 2.17 -26.01 -10.32
C ARG A 128 2.69 -25.78 -8.91
N PHE A 129 2.71 -26.84 -8.05
CA PHE A 129 3.22 -26.71 -6.70
C PHE A 129 4.73 -26.38 -6.68
N GLY A 130 5.53 -27.10 -7.44
CA GLY A 130 6.97 -26.85 -7.56
C GLY A 130 7.28 -25.48 -8.16
N TRP A 131 6.46 -25.02 -9.12
CA TRP A 131 6.57 -23.69 -9.69
C TRP A 131 6.25 -22.59 -8.64
N ARG A 132 5.15 -22.73 -7.89
CA ARG A 132 4.81 -21.77 -6.82
C ARG A 132 5.91 -21.68 -5.77
N LYS A 133 6.49 -22.80 -5.38
CA LYS A 133 7.61 -22.82 -4.43
C LYS A 133 8.84 -22.07 -4.96
N ARG A 134 9.23 -22.29 -6.22
CA ARG A 134 10.32 -21.53 -6.85
C ARG A 134 10.00 -20.04 -6.89
N ARG A 135 8.78 -19.69 -7.32
CA ARG A 135 8.34 -18.29 -7.37
C ARG A 135 8.33 -17.62 -6.02
N ALA A 136 7.92 -18.32 -4.96
CA ALA A 136 7.98 -17.82 -3.58
C ALA A 136 9.43 -17.53 -3.15
N ILE A 137 10.36 -18.42 -3.44
CA ILE A 137 11.79 -18.24 -3.16
C ILE A 137 12.34 -17.03 -3.93
N GLU A 138 11.99 -16.87 -5.20
CA GLU A 138 12.38 -15.70 -6.00
C GLU A 138 11.86 -14.38 -5.40
N LEU A 139 10.62 -14.37 -4.92
CA LEU A 139 10.04 -13.20 -4.27
C LEU A 139 10.77 -12.86 -2.95
N LEU A 140 11.07 -13.85 -2.11
CA LEU A 140 11.84 -13.64 -0.88
C LEU A 140 13.25 -13.13 -1.17
N HIS A 141 13.91 -13.65 -2.19
CA HIS A 141 15.21 -13.15 -2.64
C HIS A 141 15.11 -11.70 -3.14
N ARG A 142 14.07 -11.39 -3.92
CA ARG A 142 13.83 -10.05 -4.47
C ARG A 142 13.62 -8.99 -3.37
N VAL A 143 13.01 -9.35 -2.25
CA VAL A 143 12.83 -8.46 -1.10
C VAL A 143 14.03 -8.47 -0.14
N GLY A 144 15.11 -9.19 -0.47
CA GLY A 144 16.36 -9.18 0.27
C GLY A 144 16.36 -10.01 1.56
N ILE A 145 15.59 -11.09 1.61
CA ILE A 145 15.73 -12.12 2.64
C ILE A 145 16.85 -13.05 2.21
N LYS A 146 17.95 -13.11 3.00
CA LYS A 146 19.13 -13.91 2.67
C LYS A 146 18.86 -15.40 2.79
N ASP A 147 18.34 -15.84 3.92
CA ASP A 147 18.06 -17.24 4.22
C ASP A 147 16.63 -17.63 3.80
N HIS A 148 16.32 -17.39 2.52
CA HIS A 148 14.99 -17.58 1.96
C HIS A 148 14.43 -19.00 2.13
N LYS A 149 15.31 -20.05 2.23
CA LYS A 149 14.86 -21.44 2.45
C LYS A 149 14.36 -21.65 3.88
N ASP A 150 15.02 -21.03 4.85
CA ASP A 150 14.65 -21.11 6.26
C ASP A 150 13.42 -20.22 6.50
N ALA A 151 13.37 -19.01 5.93
CA ALA A 151 12.19 -18.16 5.97
C ALA A 151 10.93 -18.86 5.40
N MET A 152 11.07 -19.68 4.34
CA MET A 152 9.96 -20.48 3.81
C MET A 152 9.40 -21.52 4.82
N ARG A 153 10.21 -21.95 5.78
CA ARG A 153 9.85 -22.96 6.79
C ARG A 153 9.44 -22.33 8.12
N SER A 154 9.84 -21.08 8.36
CA SER A 154 9.58 -20.35 9.59
C SER A 154 8.12 -19.93 9.72
N PHE A 155 7.67 -19.80 10.95
CA PHE A 155 6.43 -19.16 11.31
C PHE A 155 6.67 -17.64 11.49
N PRO A 156 5.63 -16.79 11.38
CA PRO A 156 5.81 -15.35 11.54
C PRO A 156 6.51 -14.90 12.82
N TYR A 157 6.23 -15.55 13.94
CA TYR A 157 6.83 -15.25 15.25
C TYR A 157 8.31 -15.64 15.38
N GLU A 158 8.86 -16.43 14.45
CA GLU A 158 10.28 -16.78 14.39
C GLU A 158 11.10 -15.79 13.57
N LEU A 159 10.45 -14.82 12.91
CA LEU A 159 11.06 -13.78 12.09
C LEU A 159 11.11 -12.45 12.84
N THR A 160 12.11 -11.64 12.53
CA THR A 160 12.15 -10.24 12.98
C THR A 160 11.03 -9.43 12.31
N GLU A 161 10.65 -8.30 12.91
CA GLU A 161 9.64 -7.41 12.35
C GLU A 161 9.99 -6.95 10.93
N GLY A 162 11.27 -6.59 10.68
CA GLY A 162 11.75 -6.22 9.35
C GLY A 162 11.68 -7.36 8.33
N GLU A 163 11.87 -8.62 8.76
CA GLU A 163 11.70 -9.79 7.89
C GLU A 163 10.23 -10.05 7.62
N CYS A 164 9.34 -9.95 8.62
CA CYS A 164 7.90 -10.03 8.43
C CYS A 164 7.43 -8.96 7.43
N GLN A 165 7.94 -7.73 7.52
CA GLN A 165 7.62 -6.67 6.57
C GLN A 165 8.09 -7.01 5.15
N LYS A 166 9.30 -7.54 4.99
CA LYS A 166 9.78 -8.02 3.68
C LYS A 166 8.91 -9.14 3.12
N VAL A 167 8.43 -10.04 3.97
CA VAL A 167 7.48 -11.10 3.58
C VAL A 167 6.15 -10.47 3.11
N MET A 168 5.61 -9.50 3.82
CA MET A 168 4.40 -8.77 3.41
C MET A 168 4.58 -8.07 2.07
N ILE A 169 5.72 -7.44 1.84
CA ILE A 169 6.07 -6.85 0.55
C ILE A 169 6.13 -7.94 -0.53
N ALA A 170 6.75 -9.10 -0.25
CA ALA A 170 6.81 -10.23 -1.19
C ALA A 170 5.42 -10.75 -1.55
N ILE A 171 4.51 -10.85 -0.59
CA ILE A 171 3.10 -11.23 -0.80
C ILE A 171 2.40 -10.19 -1.68
N ALA A 172 2.55 -8.89 -1.38
CA ALA A 172 1.97 -7.81 -2.18
C ALA A 172 2.47 -7.81 -3.64
N LEU A 173 3.74 -8.16 -3.85
CA LEU A 173 4.36 -8.25 -5.18
C LEU A 173 4.02 -9.53 -5.95
N ALA A 174 3.46 -10.55 -5.30
CA ALA A 174 3.14 -11.82 -5.96
C ALA A 174 2.19 -11.64 -7.15
N ASN A 175 1.30 -10.65 -7.07
CA ASN A 175 0.35 -10.27 -8.12
C ASN A 175 0.90 -9.29 -9.16
N GLN A 176 2.13 -8.79 -9.01
CA GLN A 176 2.73 -7.76 -9.88
C GLN A 176 1.81 -6.53 -10.03
N PRO A 177 1.42 -5.87 -8.93
CA PRO A 177 0.44 -4.79 -8.96
C PRO A 177 0.98 -3.58 -9.72
N ARG A 178 0.07 -2.84 -10.38
CA ARG A 178 0.38 -1.53 -10.97
C ARG A 178 0.42 -0.43 -9.89
N LEU A 179 -0.38 -0.59 -8.81
CA LEU A 179 -0.39 0.32 -7.65
C LEU A 179 -0.12 -0.46 -6.37
N LEU A 180 0.90 -0.06 -5.64
CA LEU A 180 1.21 -0.55 -4.30
C LEU A 180 0.90 0.57 -3.29
N ILE A 181 0.00 0.33 -2.36
CA ILE A 181 -0.29 1.23 -1.25
C ILE A 181 0.47 0.71 -0.04
N ALA A 182 1.36 1.52 0.52
CA ALA A 182 2.13 1.20 1.71
C ALA A 182 1.69 2.13 2.85
N ASP A 183 0.87 1.60 3.77
CA ASP A 183 0.30 2.34 4.89
C ASP A 183 1.20 2.16 6.12
N GLU A 184 1.98 3.20 6.42
CA GLU A 184 2.99 3.25 7.49
C GLU A 184 3.90 2.00 7.53
N PRO A 185 4.58 1.66 6.40
CA PRO A 185 5.24 0.36 6.24
C PRO A 185 6.45 0.16 7.13
N THR A 186 6.86 1.17 7.90
CA THR A 186 8.06 1.14 8.75
C THR A 186 7.80 1.66 10.16
N ASN A 187 6.52 1.75 10.55
CA ASN A 187 6.18 2.18 11.91
C ASN A 187 6.82 1.25 12.95
N SER A 188 7.32 1.82 14.05
CA SER A 188 7.98 1.10 15.16
C SER A 188 9.31 0.42 14.83
N MET A 189 9.87 0.59 13.61
CA MET A 189 11.14 -0.01 13.23
C MET A 189 12.33 0.92 13.50
N GLU A 190 13.49 0.33 13.72
CA GLU A 190 14.75 1.08 13.82
C GLU A 190 15.09 1.81 12.50
N PRO A 191 15.71 3.01 12.55
CA PRO A 191 16.04 3.83 11.37
C PRO A 191 16.79 3.09 10.27
N THR A 192 17.69 2.18 10.63
CA THR A 192 18.45 1.36 9.66
C THR A 192 17.56 0.40 8.89
N THR A 193 16.60 -0.23 9.58
CA THR A 193 15.61 -1.13 8.98
C THR A 193 14.62 -0.35 8.12
N GLN A 194 14.14 0.81 8.59
CA GLN A 194 13.29 1.72 7.81
C GLN A 194 13.95 2.07 6.47
N ALA A 195 15.22 2.53 6.49
CA ALA A 195 15.94 2.87 5.26
C ALA A 195 16.07 1.67 4.31
N GLN A 196 16.23 0.44 4.82
CA GLN A 196 16.26 -0.76 3.98
C GLN A 196 14.91 -1.01 3.28
N ILE A 197 13.78 -0.85 3.99
CA ILE A 197 12.45 -1.03 3.43
C ILE A 197 12.16 0.03 2.35
N PHE A 198 12.48 1.30 2.60
CA PHE A 198 12.28 2.36 1.61
C PHE A 198 13.15 2.16 0.35
N ARG A 199 14.43 1.82 0.52
CA ARG A 199 15.30 1.45 -0.61
C ARG A 199 14.74 0.27 -1.41
N LEU A 200 14.15 -0.71 -0.72
CA LEU A 200 13.49 -1.83 -1.38
C LEU A 200 12.29 -1.34 -2.21
N LEU A 201 11.39 -0.53 -1.63
CA LEU A 201 10.23 0.01 -2.33
C LEU A 201 10.64 0.87 -3.56
N THR A 202 11.66 1.73 -3.41
CA THR A 202 12.19 2.54 -4.52
C THR A 202 12.76 1.66 -5.64
N ARG A 203 13.54 0.62 -5.30
CA ARG A 203 14.05 -0.33 -6.30
C ARG A 203 12.92 -1.07 -7.03
N LEU A 204 11.86 -1.41 -6.32
CA LEU A 204 10.69 -2.06 -6.91
C LEU A 204 9.96 -1.13 -7.87
N ASN A 205 9.80 0.15 -7.50
CA ASN A 205 9.27 1.18 -8.38
C ASN A 205 10.11 1.29 -9.67
N GLN A 206 11.42 1.50 -9.54
CA GLN A 206 12.34 1.68 -10.66
C GLN A 206 12.42 0.45 -11.59
N ASN A 207 12.46 -0.77 -11.02
CA ASN A 207 12.64 -2.00 -11.80
C ASN A 207 11.36 -2.54 -12.44
N SER A 208 10.19 -2.20 -11.90
CA SER A 208 8.91 -2.77 -12.32
C SER A 208 7.91 -1.72 -12.74
N ASN A 209 8.27 -0.43 -12.71
CA ASN A 209 7.38 0.71 -12.96
C ASN A 209 6.10 0.66 -12.10
N THR A 210 6.19 0.07 -10.89
CA THR A 210 5.06 -0.02 -9.96
C THR A 210 4.83 1.35 -9.34
N THR A 211 3.63 1.91 -9.49
CA THR A 211 3.24 3.15 -8.80
C THR A 211 3.10 2.89 -7.32
N ILE A 212 3.59 3.79 -6.47
CA ILE A 212 3.52 3.61 -5.01
C ILE A 212 2.79 4.79 -4.38
N LEU A 213 1.77 4.51 -3.58
CA LEU A 213 1.20 5.45 -2.62
C LEU A 213 1.81 5.13 -1.25
N LEU A 214 2.71 6.01 -0.79
CA LEU A 214 3.43 5.86 0.46
C LEU A 214 2.81 6.74 1.53
N ILE A 215 2.25 6.14 2.57
CA ILE A 215 1.58 6.82 3.67
C ILE A 215 2.48 6.82 4.89
N SER A 216 2.67 7.98 5.52
CA SER A 216 3.43 8.14 6.75
C SER A 216 2.97 9.37 7.53
N HIS A 217 3.36 9.45 8.79
CA HIS A 217 3.23 10.66 9.61
C HIS A 217 4.53 11.50 9.61
N ASP A 218 5.61 11.01 9.00
CA ASP A 218 6.92 11.67 8.96
C ASP A 218 7.17 12.31 7.58
N LEU A 219 7.05 13.65 7.51
CA LEU A 219 7.28 14.43 6.31
C LEU A 219 8.75 14.37 5.86
N GLN A 220 9.70 14.47 6.81
CA GLN A 220 11.12 14.49 6.48
C GLN A 220 11.55 13.19 5.85
N MET A 221 11.07 12.08 6.39
CA MET A 221 11.33 10.77 5.84
C MET A 221 10.70 10.63 4.45
N LEU A 222 9.41 10.98 4.26
CA LEU A 222 8.74 10.88 2.96
C LEU A 222 9.41 11.73 1.88
N SER A 223 9.93 12.90 2.25
CA SER A 223 10.58 13.82 1.30
C SER A 223 11.82 13.23 0.61
N GLN A 224 12.44 12.23 1.22
CA GLN A 224 13.62 11.56 0.67
C GLN A 224 13.27 10.51 -0.39
N TRP A 225 12.02 10.02 -0.40
CA TRP A 225 11.62 8.86 -1.20
C TRP A 225 10.49 9.13 -2.18
N ALA A 226 9.61 10.09 -1.89
CA ALA A 226 8.48 10.43 -2.74
C ALA A 226 8.83 11.50 -3.78
N ASP A 227 8.21 11.42 -4.96
CA ASP A 227 8.34 12.44 -6.01
C ASP A 227 7.51 13.69 -5.64
N LYS A 228 6.32 13.46 -5.11
CA LYS A 228 5.33 14.47 -4.75
C LYS A 228 4.60 14.07 -3.48
N ILE A 229 4.22 15.03 -2.65
CA ILE A 229 3.56 14.77 -1.37
C ILE A 229 2.26 15.55 -1.28
N ASN A 230 1.21 14.88 -0.79
CA ASN A 230 -0.03 15.49 -0.32
C ASN A 230 0.02 15.56 1.21
N VAL A 231 -0.16 16.75 1.76
CA VAL A 231 -0.25 16.97 3.22
C VAL A 231 -1.71 16.99 3.63
N LEU A 232 -2.06 16.08 4.54
CA LEU A 232 -3.42 15.90 5.05
C LEU A 232 -3.50 16.39 6.51
N TYR A 233 -4.43 17.29 6.77
CA TYR A 233 -4.72 17.79 8.11
C TYR A 233 -6.23 17.80 8.34
N CYS A 234 -6.68 17.22 9.46
CA CYS A 234 -8.11 17.15 9.84
C CYS A 234 -9.02 16.68 8.68
N GLY A 235 -8.61 15.65 7.94
CA GLY A 235 -9.40 15.09 6.84
C GLY A 235 -9.37 15.87 5.52
N GLN A 236 -8.60 16.95 5.42
CA GLN A 236 -8.50 17.79 4.23
C GLN A 236 -7.06 17.86 3.70
N THR A 237 -6.90 17.96 2.38
CA THR A 237 -5.58 18.26 1.80
C THR A 237 -5.30 19.76 1.96
N VAL A 238 -4.25 20.08 2.72
CA VAL A 238 -3.86 21.48 2.98
C VAL A 238 -2.75 21.95 2.05
N GLU A 239 -1.90 21.04 1.55
CA GLU A 239 -0.83 21.35 0.63
C GLU A 239 -0.49 20.16 -0.26
N THR A 240 -0.08 20.42 -1.50
CA THR A 240 0.42 19.41 -2.44
C THR A 240 1.53 20.02 -3.28
N ALA A 241 2.74 19.48 -3.17
CA ALA A 241 3.90 19.95 -3.91
C ALA A 241 4.91 18.83 -4.20
N PRO A 242 5.87 19.04 -5.12
CA PRO A 242 7.05 18.20 -5.23
C PRO A 242 7.78 18.12 -3.89
N SER A 243 8.31 16.94 -3.56
CA SER A 243 8.89 16.68 -2.22
C SER A 243 9.98 17.68 -1.84
N LYS A 244 10.84 18.07 -2.79
CA LYS A 244 11.90 19.06 -2.55
C LYS A 244 11.35 20.46 -2.22
N GLU A 245 10.31 20.88 -2.93
CA GLU A 245 9.66 22.17 -2.72
C GLU A 245 8.98 22.23 -1.36
N LEU A 246 8.29 21.17 -0.99
CA LEU A 246 7.57 21.07 0.28
C LEU A 246 8.48 21.21 1.50
N VAL A 247 9.73 20.74 1.40
CA VAL A 247 10.71 20.83 2.50
C VAL A 247 11.41 22.20 2.53
N THR A 248 11.64 22.80 1.35
CA THR A 248 12.40 24.06 1.26
C THR A 248 11.53 25.32 1.39
N MET A 249 10.30 25.25 0.92
CA MET A 249 9.36 26.38 0.88
C MET A 249 7.93 25.92 1.20
N PRO A 250 7.66 25.41 2.42
CA PRO A 250 6.31 25.05 2.81
C PRO A 250 5.41 26.29 2.87
N HIS A 251 4.20 26.20 2.30
CA HIS A 251 3.28 27.35 2.23
C HIS A 251 2.25 27.32 3.36
N HIS A 252 1.85 26.13 3.80
CA HIS A 252 0.86 25.99 4.86
C HIS A 252 1.52 25.94 6.25
N PRO A 253 0.99 26.64 7.28
CA PRO A 253 1.57 26.65 8.64
C PRO A 253 1.76 25.26 9.26
N TYR A 254 0.88 24.32 8.93
CA TYR A 254 0.99 22.95 9.40
C TYR A 254 2.18 22.20 8.77
N THR A 255 2.62 22.58 7.57
CA THR A 255 3.73 21.97 6.84
C THR A 255 5.09 22.52 7.29
N GLN A 256 5.12 23.74 7.86
CA GLN A 256 6.29 24.41 8.42
C GLN A 256 6.75 23.75 9.73
#